data_22876504fae06858853452beec49ef99
#
_entry.id   22876504fae06858853452beec49ef99
#
_cell.length_a   1.000
_cell.length_b   1.000
_cell.length_c   1.000
_cell.angle_alpha   90.00
_cell.angle_beta   90.00
_cell.angle_gamma   90.00
#
_symmetry.space_group_name_H-M   'P 1'
#
loop_
_entity.id
_entity.type
_entity.pdbx_description
1 polymer ?
#
loop_
_entity_poly.entity_id
_entity_poly.type
_entity_poly.pdbx_seq_one_letter_code
_entity_poly.pdbx_strand_id
1 'polypeptide(L)'
;MDSDVTPAQALRRFLSSGRFAAAGAVITDLDGTAVLEREGRIYLPPAVEGGLEHIRRLGRPVIANTLRFPRSVIGVFGDEWHRSTGTDLPLVSMKGSLIGRVVRDAAGTMAFEEWHAEAMTATEIREVMVGVEGMVDDGVRDLLVFHYPRDWRQGELIWTPDAGRIDAVAAKYRSAARVFSSDVRAFGEALLAEDMCMMFLLIDLPEDRRMAYQHTQRASFFTRAGVNKRTGAEAMARHLGIDLAASIGAGDAPPDDFLSAVGFAIIVGDNGEVAYKGLEHTVRVPGIAEFGQLLAVAGESLA
;
A
#
# COMPACT_ATOMS: atom_id res chain seq x y z
N MET A 1 13.13 21.79 -17.71
CA MET A 1 13.52 21.74 -16.28
C MET A 1 14.98 22.11 -16.23
N ASP A 2 15.34 23.08 -15.41
CA ASP A 2 16.75 23.43 -15.17
C ASP A 2 17.48 22.19 -14.66
N SER A 3 18.45 21.72 -15.44
CA SER A 3 19.20 20.48 -15.19
C SER A 3 20.11 20.51 -13.95
N ASP A 4 20.12 21.59 -13.19
CA ASP A 4 21.02 21.82 -12.07
C ASP A 4 20.38 21.79 -10.68
N VAL A 5 19.04 21.63 -10.57
CA VAL A 5 18.37 21.64 -9.26
C VAL A 5 18.36 20.24 -8.65
N THR A 6 19.05 20.09 -7.52
CA THR A 6 19.04 18.80 -6.79
C THR A 6 17.67 18.52 -6.15
N PRO A 7 17.30 17.24 -5.89
CA PRO A 7 16.07 16.87 -5.18
C PRO A 7 15.90 17.63 -3.84
N ALA A 8 16.99 17.78 -3.08
CA ALA A 8 16.99 18.53 -1.81
C ALA A 8 16.70 20.03 -2.00
N GLN A 9 17.25 20.66 -3.05
CA GLN A 9 16.95 22.05 -3.35
C GLN A 9 15.51 22.26 -3.80
N ALA A 10 14.97 21.35 -4.63
CA ALA A 10 13.58 21.38 -5.04
C ALA A 10 12.64 21.27 -3.82
N LEU A 11 12.93 20.33 -2.90
CA LEU A 11 12.17 20.15 -1.67
C LEU A 11 12.22 21.39 -0.77
N ARG A 12 13.41 21.98 -0.54
CA ARG A 12 13.52 23.23 0.24
C ARG A 12 12.72 24.38 -0.38
N ARG A 13 12.71 24.51 -1.71
CA ARG A 13 11.90 25.51 -2.41
C ARG A 13 10.40 25.28 -2.16
N PHE A 14 9.93 24.04 -2.25
CA PHE A 14 8.54 23.69 -1.95
C PHE A 14 8.17 24.05 -0.50
N LEU A 15 9.02 23.67 0.46
CA LEU A 15 8.81 23.92 1.89
C LEU A 15 8.87 25.41 2.26
N SER A 16 9.64 26.22 1.55
CA SER A 16 9.76 27.66 1.82
C SER A 16 8.44 28.43 1.62
N SER A 17 7.47 27.86 0.95
CA SER A 17 6.12 28.45 0.85
C SER A 17 5.36 28.49 2.18
N GLY A 18 5.78 27.71 3.18
CA GLY A 18 5.10 27.57 4.48
C GLY A 18 3.81 26.73 4.44
N ARG A 19 3.31 26.36 3.25
CA ARG A 19 2.04 25.62 3.10
C ARG A 19 2.12 24.23 3.74
N PHE A 20 3.24 23.53 3.56
CA PHE A 20 3.45 22.23 4.20
C PHE A 20 3.35 22.33 5.72
N ALA A 21 4.03 23.30 6.33
CA ALA A 21 3.99 23.53 7.77
C ALA A 21 2.58 23.87 8.28
N ALA A 22 1.78 24.57 7.48
CA ALA A 22 0.43 24.97 7.84
C ALA A 22 -0.59 23.81 7.72
N ALA A 23 -0.59 23.08 6.60
CA ALA A 23 -1.66 22.15 6.24
C ALA A 23 -1.19 20.84 5.59
N GLY A 24 0.11 20.62 5.37
CA GLY A 24 0.63 19.46 4.69
C GLY A 24 0.77 18.21 5.56
N ALA A 25 1.03 17.10 4.90
CA ALA A 25 1.38 15.80 5.49
C ALA A 25 2.44 15.09 4.64
N VAL A 26 3.08 14.07 5.17
CA VAL A 26 3.82 13.09 4.37
C VAL A 26 2.93 11.89 4.14
N ILE A 27 2.72 11.51 2.87
CA ILE A 27 1.96 10.35 2.45
C ILE A 27 2.94 9.42 1.74
N THR A 28 3.14 8.22 2.26
CA THR A 28 4.12 7.28 1.69
C THR A 28 3.52 5.92 1.41
N ASP A 29 3.86 5.34 0.26
CA ASP A 29 3.76 3.91 0.11
C ASP A 29 4.76 3.21 1.05
N LEU A 30 4.58 1.90 1.25
CA LEU A 30 5.44 1.11 2.12
C LEU A 30 6.45 0.28 1.32
N ASP A 31 5.99 -0.67 0.52
CA ASP A 31 6.85 -1.62 -0.18
C ASP A 31 7.64 -0.95 -1.31
N GLY A 32 8.97 -1.07 -1.29
CA GLY A 32 9.83 -0.41 -2.28
C GLY A 32 10.05 1.09 -2.03
N THR A 33 9.29 1.70 -1.11
CA THR A 33 9.31 3.15 -0.83
C THR A 33 9.82 3.47 0.57
N ALA A 34 9.12 3.01 1.61
CA ALA A 34 9.48 3.30 3.00
C ALA A 34 10.08 2.11 3.74
N VAL A 35 9.76 0.88 3.33
CA VAL A 35 10.25 -0.34 3.96
C VAL A 35 11.08 -1.18 2.99
N LEU A 36 12.06 -1.90 3.55
CA LEU A 36 12.89 -2.85 2.81
C LEU A 36 12.59 -4.27 3.28
N GLU A 37 12.67 -5.22 2.36
CA GLU A 37 12.71 -6.64 2.67
C GLU A 37 14.14 -7.14 2.60
N ARG A 38 14.59 -7.80 3.68
CA ARG A 38 15.87 -8.48 3.73
C ARG A 38 15.70 -9.83 4.41
N GLU A 39 16.11 -10.90 3.71
CA GLU A 39 16.04 -12.28 4.25
C GLU A 39 14.62 -12.69 4.70
N GLY A 40 13.59 -12.24 3.96
CA GLY A 40 12.19 -12.52 4.28
C GLY A 40 11.64 -11.72 5.47
N ARG A 41 12.38 -10.72 5.97
CA ARG A 41 11.93 -9.79 7.01
C ARG A 41 11.80 -8.39 6.44
N ILE A 42 10.69 -7.75 6.76
CA ILE A 42 10.43 -6.37 6.39
C ILE A 42 10.86 -5.49 7.57
N TYR A 43 11.56 -4.40 7.28
CA TYR A 43 12.01 -3.44 8.28
C TYR A 43 11.97 -2.02 7.75
N LEU A 44 11.83 -1.06 8.66
CA LEU A 44 11.90 0.36 8.39
C LEU A 44 13.36 0.81 8.48
N PRO A 45 13.98 1.29 7.39
CA PRO A 45 15.37 1.76 7.45
C PRO A 45 15.53 2.94 8.42
N PRO A 46 16.59 3.00 9.24
CA PRO A 46 16.76 4.04 10.26
C PRO A 46 16.70 5.48 9.73
N ALA A 47 17.18 5.71 8.50
CA ALA A 47 17.11 7.05 7.88
C ALA A 47 15.66 7.45 7.56
N VAL A 48 14.83 6.51 7.11
CA VAL A 48 13.39 6.76 6.84
C VAL A 48 12.65 6.92 8.16
N GLU A 49 12.87 6.00 9.12
CA GLU A 49 12.27 6.07 10.46
C GLU A 49 12.54 7.44 11.11
N GLY A 50 13.81 7.82 11.23
CA GLY A 50 14.20 9.09 11.85
C GLY A 50 13.65 10.31 11.14
N GLY A 51 13.57 10.30 9.81
CA GLY A 51 12.99 11.39 9.03
C GLY A 51 11.47 11.52 9.24
N LEU A 52 10.73 10.42 9.18
CA LEU A 52 9.28 10.41 9.43
C LEU A 52 8.94 10.78 10.88
N GLU A 53 9.70 10.26 11.84
CA GLU A 53 9.57 10.61 13.25
C GLU A 53 9.80 12.11 13.50
N HIS A 54 10.83 12.69 12.87
CA HIS A 54 11.12 14.14 12.98
C HIS A 54 9.93 14.96 12.45
N ILE A 55 9.43 14.65 11.26
CA ILE A 55 8.25 15.31 10.67
C ILE A 55 7.03 15.20 11.59
N ARG A 56 6.84 14.04 12.21
CA ARG A 56 5.74 13.83 13.17
C ARG A 56 5.91 14.67 14.43
N ARG A 57 7.12 14.79 14.98
CA ARG A 57 7.44 15.66 16.13
C ARG A 57 7.17 17.15 15.85
N LEU A 58 7.34 17.56 14.61
CA LEU A 58 7.00 18.92 14.15
C LEU A 58 5.48 19.13 13.91
N GLY A 59 4.66 18.18 14.32
CA GLY A 59 3.20 18.27 14.26
C GLY A 59 2.59 17.94 12.91
N ARG A 60 3.36 17.43 11.95
CA ARG A 60 2.81 17.04 10.65
C ARG A 60 2.42 15.56 10.62
N PRO A 61 1.23 15.23 10.07
CA PRO A 61 0.81 13.85 9.92
C PRO A 61 1.75 13.08 8.99
N VAL A 62 1.98 11.81 9.33
CA VAL A 62 2.56 10.81 8.44
C VAL A 62 1.48 9.78 8.16
N ILE A 63 1.23 9.46 6.90
CA ILE A 63 0.15 8.60 6.42
C ILE A 63 0.78 7.49 5.61
N ALA A 64 0.54 6.24 5.99
CA ALA A 64 0.85 5.09 5.15
C ALA A 64 -0.27 4.89 4.12
N ASN A 65 0.08 4.69 2.82
CA ASN A 65 -0.86 4.48 1.74
C ASN A 65 -0.42 3.27 0.90
N THR A 66 -0.98 2.10 1.17
CA THR A 66 -0.42 0.82 0.74
C THR A 66 -1.47 -0.14 0.18
N LEU A 67 -1.01 -1.14 -0.60
CA LEU A 67 -1.80 -2.31 -0.98
C LEU A 67 -2.02 -3.27 0.19
N ARG A 68 -1.18 -3.22 1.23
CA ARG A 68 -1.25 -4.12 2.37
C ARG A 68 -2.56 -3.97 3.15
N PHE A 69 -3.05 -5.08 3.70
CA PHE A 69 -4.17 -5.08 4.65
C PHE A 69 -3.70 -4.68 6.07
N PRO A 70 -4.60 -4.18 6.94
CA PRO A 70 -4.20 -3.56 8.21
C PRO A 70 -3.36 -4.46 9.12
N ARG A 71 -3.69 -5.75 9.25
CA ARG A 71 -2.93 -6.69 10.08
C ARG A 71 -1.48 -6.84 9.59
N SER A 72 -1.25 -6.81 8.28
CA SER A 72 0.10 -6.82 7.72
C SER A 72 0.84 -5.53 8.05
N VAL A 73 0.18 -4.36 7.91
CA VAL A 73 0.78 -3.06 8.24
C VAL A 73 1.16 -2.99 9.72
N ILE A 74 0.31 -3.49 10.62
CA ILE A 74 0.62 -3.57 12.06
C ILE A 74 1.94 -4.30 12.27
N GLY A 75 2.10 -5.48 11.65
CA GLY A 75 3.29 -6.31 11.86
C GLY A 75 4.58 -5.79 11.23
N VAL A 76 4.49 -5.06 10.11
CA VAL A 76 5.70 -4.62 9.37
C VAL A 76 6.09 -3.17 9.61
N PHE A 77 5.19 -2.35 10.10
CA PHE A 77 5.41 -0.91 10.25
C PHE A 77 4.76 -0.34 11.53
N GLY A 78 3.51 -0.71 11.83
CA GLY A 78 2.70 -0.08 12.86
C GLY A 78 3.27 -0.22 14.27
N ASP A 79 3.76 -1.40 14.63
CA ASP A 79 4.39 -1.65 15.94
C ASP A 79 5.67 -0.81 16.12
N GLU A 80 6.51 -0.75 15.09
CA GLU A 80 7.74 0.03 15.11
C GLU A 80 7.46 1.52 15.14
N TRP A 81 6.51 1.98 14.32
CA TRP A 81 6.02 3.35 14.34
C TRP A 81 5.54 3.79 15.72
N HIS A 82 4.69 3.00 16.35
CA HIS A 82 4.18 3.34 17.68
C HIS A 82 5.28 3.33 18.75
N ARG A 83 6.23 2.40 18.65
CA ARG A 83 7.38 2.32 19.54
C ARG A 83 8.28 3.55 19.45
N SER A 84 8.53 4.06 18.27
CA SER A 84 9.43 5.21 18.04
C SER A 84 8.73 6.56 18.27
N THR A 85 7.45 6.68 17.90
CA THR A 85 6.73 7.97 17.96
C THR A 85 5.75 8.11 19.11
N GLY A 86 5.28 6.99 19.68
CA GLY A 86 4.20 6.96 20.67
C GLY A 86 2.83 7.42 20.12
N THR A 87 2.67 7.47 18.79
CA THR A 87 1.46 8.02 18.15
C THR A 87 0.79 7.01 17.23
N ASP A 88 -0.51 7.23 16.99
CA ASP A 88 -1.27 6.48 16.00
C ASP A 88 -0.73 6.72 14.59
N LEU A 89 -0.90 5.74 13.70
CA LEU A 89 -0.52 5.80 12.30
C LEU A 89 -1.79 5.89 11.43
N PRO A 90 -2.10 7.03 10.83
CA PRO A 90 -3.10 7.12 9.77
C PRO A 90 -2.76 6.19 8.62
N LEU A 91 -3.73 5.40 8.17
CA LEU A 91 -3.54 4.32 7.20
C LEU A 91 -4.62 4.32 6.13
N VAL A 92 -4.19 4.41 4.89
CA VAL A 92 -4.94 4.05 3.69
C VAL A 92 -4.48 2.67 3.26
N SER A 93 -5.34 1.68 3.39
CA SER A 93 -5.04 0.26 3.22
C SER A 93 -5.79 -0.33 2.03
N MET A 94 -5.35 -1.50 1.55
CA MET A 94 -6.00 -2.24 0.46
C MET A 94 -6.33 -1.35 -0.73
N LYS A 95 -5.31 -0.62 -1.22
CA LYS A 95 -5.42 0.28 -2.39
C LYS A 95 -6.46 1.41 -2.23
N GLY A 96 -6.82 1.81 -1.01
CA GLY A 96 -7.81 2.85 -0.74
C GLY A 96 -9.18 2.33 -0.27
N SER A 97 -9.38 1.02 -0.27
CA SER A 97 -10.67 0.42 0.12
C SER A 97 -10.94 0.51 1.62
N LEU A 98 -9.93 0.65 2.46
CA LEU A 98 -10.08 0.71 3.90
C LEU A 98 -9.23 1.83 4.49
N ILE A 99 -9.86 2.76 5.19
CA ILE A 99 -9.25 3.99 5.72
C ILE A 99 -9.47 4.06 7.22
N GLY A 100 -8.43 4.39 7.96
CA GLY A 100 -8.49 4.49 9.40
C GLY A 100 -7.12 4.81 10.01
N ARG A 101 -6.85 4.25 11.16
CA ARG A 101 -5.55 4.38 11.83
C ARG A 101 -5.14 3.11 12.57
N VAL A 102 -3.87 2.86 12.63
CA VAL A 102 -3.29 1.86 13.53
C VAL A 102 -3.13 2.51 14.90
N VAL A 103 -3.68 1.89 15.91
CA VAL A 103 -3.72 2.39 17.29
C VAL A 103 -3.24 1.31 18.26
N ARG A 104 -2.85 1.72 19.46
CA ARG A 104 -2.72 0.81 20.58
C ARG A 104 -4.00 0.88 21.42
N ASP A 105 -4.71 -0.24 21.53
CA ASP A 105 -5.94 -0.31 22.30
C ASP A 105 -5.71 -0.24 23.82
N ALA A 106 -6.79 -0.22 24.59
CA ALA A 106 -6.74 -0.13 26.04
C ALA A 106 -6.03 -1.34 26.72
N ALA A 107 -5.95 -2.48 26.03
CA ALA A 107 -5.20 -3.66 26.48
C ALA A 107 -3.71 -3.60 26.10
N GLY A 108 -3.27 -2.56 25.39
CA GLY A 108 -1.92 -2.39 24.89
C GLY A 108 -1.62 -3.16 23.60
N THR A 109 -2.66 -3.71 22.95
CA THR A 109 -2.53 -4.47 21.70
C THR A 109 -2.68 -3.53 20.50
N MET A 110 -1.88 -3.75 19.46
CA MET A 110 -2.04 -3.00 18.22
C MET A 110 -3.31 -3.43 17.50
N ALA A 111 -4.10 -2.45 17.08
CA ALA A 111 -5.37 -2.64 16.38
C ALA A 111 -5.53 -1.62 15.26
N PHE A 112 -6.42 -1.88 14.34
CA PHE A 112 -6.85 -0.90 13.34
C PHE A 112 -8.24 -0.38 13.70
N GLU A 113 -8.35 0.93 13.82
CA GLU A 113 -9.61 1.66 13.99
C GLU A 113 -10.07 2.15 12.63
N GLU A 114 -11.15 1.56 12.13
CA GLU A 114 -11.74 1.90 10.84
C GLU A 114 -12.50 3.22 10.93
N TRP A 115 -12.29 4.12 9.95
CA TRP A 115 -13.07 5.32 9.76
C TRP A 115 -14.00 5.22 8.55
N HIS A 116 -13.55 4.53 7.49
CA HIS A 116 -14.31 4.39 6.26
C HIS A 116 -13.88 3.14 5.50
N ALA A 117 -14.85 2.49 4.85
CA ALA A 117 -14.62 1.34 3.98
C ALA A 117 -15.43 1.45 2.69
N GLU A 118 -14.80 1.10 1.58
CA GLU A 118 -15.39 0.99 0.24
C GLU A 118 -15.29 -0.47 -0.22
N ALA A 119 -16.26 -1.29 0.18
CA ALA A 119 -16.34 -2.68 -0.24
C ALA A 119 -16.80 -2.78 -1.71
N MET A 120 -16.34 -3.83 -2.39
CA MET A 120 -16.80 -4.21 -3.72
C MET A 120 -18.29 -4.53 -3.69
N THR A 121 -19.00 -4.15 -4.74
CA THR A 121 -20.40 -4.52 -4.92
C THR A 121 -20.55 -6.00 -5.31
N ALA A 122 -21.71 -6.56 -5.06
CA ALA A 122 -22.02 -7.94 -5.51
C ALA A 122 -21.88 -8.11 -7.03
N THR A 123 -22.11 -7.06 -7.82
CA THR A 123 -21.92 -7.08 -9.27
C THR A 123 -20.44 -7.18 -9.63
N GLU A 124 -19.58 -6.36 -9.02
CA GLU A 124 -18.13 -6.39 -9.26
C GLU A 124 -17.52 -7.74 -8.84
N ILE A 125 -17.95 -8.30 -7.71
CA ILE A 125 -17.51 -9.64 -7.28
C ILE A 125 -17.91 -10.70 -8.31
N ARG A 126 -19.16 -10.67 -8.83
CA ARG A 126 -19.59 -11.61 -9.85
C ARG A 126 -18.81 -11.47 -11.16
N GLU A 127 -18.50 -10.25 -11.58
CA GLU A 127 -17.67 -10.00 -12.77
C GLU A 127 -16.27 -10.62 -12.63
N VAL A 128 -15.62 -10.44 -11.46
CA VAL A 128 -14.34 -11.11 -11.19
C VAL A 128 -14.49 -12.62 -11.20
N MET A 129 -15.55 -13.15 -10.59
CA MET A 129 -15.78 -14.61 -10.52
C MET A 129 -16.06 -15.24 -11.89
N VAL A 130 -16.73 -14.54 -12.81
CA VAL A 130 -16.86 -15.00 -14.22
C VAL A 130 -15.48 -15.23 -14.85
N GLY A 131 -14.52 -14.34 -14.62
CA GLY A 131 -13.14 -14.52 -15.08
C GLY A 131 -12.44 -15.70 -14.40
N VAL A 132 -12.64 -15.88 -13.08
CA VAL A 132 -12.07 -16.98 -12.30
C VAL A 132 -12.65 -18.33 -12.79
N GLU A 133 -13.97 -18.44 -12.96
CA GLU A 133 -14.64 -19.64 -13.47
C GLU A 133 -14.12 -20.00 -14.87
N GLY A 134 -14.04 -19.01 -15.78
CA GLY A 134 -13.49 -19.24 -17.13
C GLY A 134 -12.06 -19.77 -17.10
N MET A 135 -11.17 -19.21 -16.25
CA MET A 135 -9.80 -19.72 -16.11
C MET A 135 -9.77 -21.16 -15.56
N VAL A 136 -10.64 -21.49 -14.61
CA VAL A 136 -10.74 -22.86 -14.06
C VAL A 136 -11.26 -23.84 -15.12
N ASP A 137 -12.26 -23.46 -15.89
CA ASP A 137 -12.83 -24.27 -16.99
C ASP A 137 -11.79 -24.50 -18.11
N ASP A 138 -10.95 -23.50 -18.40
CA ASP A 138 -9.81 -23.62 -19.32
C ASP A 138 -8.63 -24.43 -18.75
N GLY A 139 -8.78 -24.99 -17.53
CA GLY A 139 -7.79 -25.86 -16.91
C GLY A 139 -6.64 -25.16 -16.21
N VAL A 140 -6.74 -23.85 -15.93
CA VAL A 140 -5.71 -23.12 -15.18
C VAL A 140 -5.72 -23.57 -13.71
N ARG A 141 -4.76 -24.38 -13.32
CA ARG A 141 -4.61 -24.93 -11.95
C ARG A 141 -3.68 -24.09 -11.07
N ASP A 142 -2.84 -23.26 -11.67
CA ASP A 142 -1.87 -22.40 -10.97
C ASP A 142 -2.47 -21.06 -10.54
N LEU A 143 -3.79 -20.92 -10.57
CA LEU A 143 -4.52 -19.74 -10.13
C LEU A 143 -4.58 -19.67 -8.60
N LEU A 144 -4.25 -18.49 -8.07
CA LEU A 144 -4.46 -18.10 -6.68
C LEU A 144 -5.38 -16.87 -6.64
N VAL A 145 -6.40 -16.91 -5.82
CA VAL A 145 -7.28 -15.77 -5.55
C VAL A 145 -7.08 -15.35 -4.11
N PHE A 146 -6.32 -14.28 -3.94
CA PHE A 146 -6.20 -13.60 -2.65
C PHE A 146 -7.43 -12.72 -2.46
N HIS A 147 -8.01 -12.75 -1.29
CA HIS A 147 -9.15 -11.93 -0.97
C HIS A 147 -9.07 -11.40 0.44
N TYR A 148 -9.56 -10.17 0.60
CA TYR A 148 -9.38 -9.36 1.80
C TYR A 148 -10.74 -8.80 2.21
N PRO A 149 -11.40 -9.44 3.22
CA PRO A 149 -12.65 -8.94 3.74
C PRO A 149 -12.45 -7.63 4.51
N ARG A 150 -13.54 -6.87 4.67
CA ARG A 150 -13.57 -5.65 5.49
C ARG A 150 -13.19 -5.92 6.94
N ASP A 151 -13.62 -7.08 7.48
CA ASP A 151 -13.11 -7.51 8.78
C ASP A 151 -11.62 -7.89 8.67
N TRP A 152 -10.77 -6.89 8.81
CA TRP A 152 -9.32 -6.98 8.70
C TRP A 152 -8.68 -8.02 9.64
N ARG A 153 -9.40 -8.46 10.70
CA ARG A 153 -8.93 -9.46 11.65
C ARG A 153 -8.85 -10.85 11.03
N GLN A 154 -9.65 -11.10 10.01
CA GLN A 154 -9.60 -12.34 9.24
C GLN A 154 -8.26 -12.50 8.52
N GLY A 155 -7.59 -11.38 8.21
CA GLY A 155 -6.30 -11.39 7.54
C GLY A 155 -6.42 -11.68 6.03
N GLU A 156 -5.32 -12.12 5.45
CA GLU A 156 -5.23 -12.52 4.04
C GLU A 156 -5.75 -13.95 3.87
N LEU A 157 -6.69 -14.15 2.97
CA LEU A 157 -7.26 -15.45 2.62
C LEU A 157 -6.87 -15.78 1.17
N ILE A 158 -6.46 -17.01 0.91
CA ILE A 158 -6.04 -17.46 -0.43
C ILE A 158 -6.86 -18.69 -0.83
N TRP A 159 -7.58 -18.59 -1.93
CA TRP A 159 -8.23 -19.71 -2.57
C TRP A 159 -7.43 -20.19 -3.78
N THR A 160 -7.42 -21.52 -4.00
CA THR A 160 -6.84 -22.18 -5.18
C THR A 160 -7.80 -23.26 -5.70
N PRO A 161 -7.93 -23.44 -7.03
CA PRO A 161 -8.77 -24.52 -7.59
C PRO A 161 -8.19 -25.92 -7.35
N ASP A 162 -6.90 -26.02 -6.96
CA ASP A 162 -6.20 -27.29 -6.78
C ASP A 162 -5.89 -27.53 -5.30
N ALA A 163 -6.62 -28.46 -4.68
CA ALA A 163 -6.41 -28.84 -3.28
C ALA A 163 -5.00 -29.41 -3.00
N GLY A 164 -4.36 -30.00 -4.01
CA GLY A 164 -2.98 -30.53 -3.89
C GLY A 164 -1.92 -29.44 -3.70
N ARG A 165 -2.26 -28.17 -3.94
CA ARG A 165 -1.34 -27.04 -3.81
C ARG A 165 -1.41 -26.32 -2.47
N ILE A 166 -2.39 -26.61 -1.62
CA ILE A 166 -2.66 -25.88 -0.38
C ILE A 166 -1.40 -25.75 0.47
N ASP A 167 -0.71 -26.84 0.75
CA ASP A 167 0.48 -26.84 1.63
C ASP A 167 1.64 -26.04 1.02
N ALA A 168 1.89 -26.18 -0.28
CA ALA A 168 2.94 -25.46 -0.97
C ALA A 168 2.65 -23.94 -0.99
N VAL A 169 1.41 -23.56 -1.26
CA VAL A 169 0.96 -22.15 -1.24
C VAL A 169 1.07 -21.58 0.18
N ALA A 170 0.61 -22.29 1.21
CA ALA A 170 0.73 -21.86 2.60
C ALA A 170 2.19 -21.70 3.04
N ALA A 171 3.07 -22.60 2.61
CA ALA A 171 4.51 -22.49 2.90
C ALA A 171 5.15 -21.27 2.22
N LYS A 172 4.69 -20.90 1.01
CA LYS A 172 5.17 -19.74 0.27
C LYS A 172 4.61 -18.42 0.81
N TYR A 173 3.31 -18.35 1.07
CA TYR A 173 2.61 -17.15 1.52
C TYR A 173 2.32 -17.22 3.03
N ARG A 174 3.37 -17.12 3.83
CA ARG A 174 3.32 -17.28 5.29
C ARG A 174 2.49 -16.23 6.02
N SER A 175 2.21 -15.10 5.38
CA SER A 175 1.34 -14.03 5.91
C SER A 175 -0.15 -14.37 5.80
N ALA A 176 -0.50 -15.36 4.94
CA ALA A 176 -1.88 -15.76 4.77
C ALA A 176 -2.43 -16.39 6.06
N ALA A 177 -3.59 -15.92 6.48
CA ALA A 177 -4.30 -16.48 7.63
C ALA A 177 -4.86 -17.87 7.29
N ARG A 178 -5.23 -18.09 6.02
CA ARG A 178 -5.77 -19.35 5.55
C ARG A 178 -5.53 -19.53 4.05
N VAL A 179 -5.11 -20.75 3.66
CA VAL A 179 -5.10 -21.22 2.26
C VAL A 179 -6.08 -22.38 2.16
N PHE A 180 -6.96 -22.37 1.16
CA PHE A 180 -7.99 -23.40 1.01
C PHE A 180 -8.37 -23.62 -0.46
N SER A 181 -9.06 -24.71 -0.70
CA SER A 181 -9.69 -25.05 -1.97
C SER A 181 -11.15 -25.45 -1.74
N SER A 182 -11.98 -25.09 -2.68
CA SER A 182 -13.39 -25.50 -2.73
C SER A 182 -13.85 -25.47 -4.19
N ASP A 183 -15.05 -25.95 -4.44
CA ASP A 183 -15.74 -25.70 -5.72
C ASP A 183 -15.79 -24.20 -6.00
N VAL A 184 -15.56 -23.79 -7.26
CA VAL A 184 -15.43 -22.38 -7.65
C VAL A 184 -16.73 -21.59 -7.43
N ARG A 185 -17.90 -22.21 -7.61
CA ARG A 185 -19.20 -21.56 -7.38
C ARG A 185 -19.46 -21.38 -5.89
N ALA A 186 -19.17 -22.41 -5.08
CA ALA A 186 -19.24 -22.30 -3.62
C ALA A 186 -18.30 -21.22 -3.08
N PHE A 187 -17.12 -21.06 -3.69
CA PHE A 187 -16.21 -19.95 -3.38
C PHE A 187 -16.83 -18.59 -3.73
N GLY A 188 -17.41 -18.44 -4.93
CA GLY A 188 -18.11 -17.22 -5.34
C GLY A 188 -19.27 -16.84 -4.41
N GLU A 189 -20.06 -17.82 -3.97
CA GLU A 189 -21.15 -17.61 -3.00
C GLU A 189 -20.60 -17.13 -1.64
N ALA A 190 -19.49 -17.70 -1.18
CA ALA A 190 -18.83 -17.27 0.06
C ALA A 190 -18.34 -15.82 -0.02
N LEU A 191 -17.74 -15.40 -1.15
CA LEU A 191 -17.31 -14.01 -1.36
C LEU A 191 -18.50 -13.03 -1.34
N LEU A 192 -19.65 -13.42 -1.89
CA LEU A 192 -20.86 -12.59 -1.91
C LEU A 192 -21.55 -12.47 -0.55
N ALA A 193 -21.22 -13.33 0.39
CA ALA A 193 -21.75 -13.29 1.76
C ALA A 193 -21.02 -12.35 2.69
N GLU A 194 -19.88 -11.80 2.26
CA GLU A 194 -19.03 -10.91 3.05
C GLU A 194 -18.76 -9.59 2.33
N ASP A 195 -18.45 -8.53 3.09
CA ASP A 195 -17.97 -7.25 2.55
C ASP A 195 -16.51 -7.43 2.09
N MET A 196 -16.28 -7.59 0.78
CA MET A 196 -14.93 -7.69 0.20
C MET A 196 -14.37 -6.31 -0.10
N CYS A 197 -13.22 -5.97 0.47
CA CYS A 197 -12.52 -4.72 0.19
C CYS A 197 -11.59 -4.82 -1.03
N MET A 198 -10.90 -5.95 -1.20
CA MET A 198 -9.97 -6.15 -2.31
C MET A 198 -9.88 -7.62 -2.67
N MET A 199 -9.69 -7.90 -3.96
CA MET A 199 -9.28 -9.20 -4.49
C MET A 199 -8.01 -9.04 -5.30
N PHE A 200 -7.18 -10.08 -5.30
CA PHE A 200 -5.96 -10.12 -6.09
C PHE A 200 -5.83 -11.49 -6.75
N LEU A 201 -5.77 -11.51 -8.08
CA LEU A 201 -5.61 -12.73 -8.86
C LEU A 201 -4.15 -12.87 -9.29
N LEU A 202 -3.58 -14.03 -9.05
CA LEU A 202 -2.21 -14.37 -9.43
C LEU A 202 -2.19 -15.74 -10.11
N ILE A 203 -1.58 -15.80 -11.29
CA ILE A 203 -1.23 -17.09 -11.92
C ILE A 203 0.21 -17.43 -11.46
N ASP A 204 0.30 -18.32 -10.48
CA ASP A 204 1.54 -18.71 -9.81
C ASP A 204 2.18 -19.92 -10.53
N LEU A 205 2.83 -19.66 -11.66
CA LEU A 205 3.51 -20.72 -12.42
C LEU A 205 4.80 -21.15 -11.70
N PRO A 206 5.01 -22.46 -11.52
CA PRO A 206 6.30 -23.00 -11.11
C PRO A 206 7.44 -22.56 -12.05
N GLU A 207 8.66 -22.43 -11.53
CA GLU A 207 9.81 -21.93 -12.31
C GLU A 207 10.10 -22.80 -13.55
N ASP A 208 9.96 -24.11 -13.42
CA ASP A 208 10.15 -25.08 -14.50
C ASP A 208 9.09 -25.00 -15.61
N ARG A 209 7.95 -24.34 -15.35
CA ARG A 209 6.90 -24.09 -16.35
C ARG A 209 6.94 -22.67 -16.93
N ARG A 210 7.82 -21.81 -16.45
CA ARG A 210 7.96 -20.45 -16.99
C ARG A 210 8.63 -20.53 -18.35
N MET A 211 7.99 -19.94 -19.34
CA MET A 211 8.61 -19.83 -20.66
C MET A 211 9.72 -18.78 -20.62
N ALA A 212 10.78 -18.96 -21.43
CA ALA A 212 11.98 -18.10 -21.41
C ALA A 212 11.67 -16.59 -21.62
N TYR A 213 10.52 -16.26 -22.19
CA TYR A 213 10.06 -14.87 -22.39
C TYR A 213 9.05 -14.39 -21.33
N GLN A 214 8.73 -15.20 -20.31
CA GLN A 214 7.79 -14.85 -19.26
C GLN A 214 8.54 -14.18 -18.10
N HIS A 215 8.69 -12.86 -18.17
CA HIS A 215 9.48 -12.08 -17.20
C HIS A 215 8.71 -11.69 -15.95
N THR A 216 7.36 -11.74 -15.97
CA THR A 216 6.52 -11.33 -14.85
C THR A 216 5.38 -12.32 -14.61
N GLN A 217 5.00 -12.49 -13.36
CA GLN A 217 3.76 -13.17 -13.00
C GLN A 217 2.57 -12.30 -13.44
N ARG A 218 1.53 -12.91 -14.01
CA ARG A 218 0.30 -12.19 -14.32
C ARG A 218 -0.50 -12.00 -13.03
N ALA A 219 -0.67 -10.75 -12.64
CA ALA A 219 -1.38 -10.35 -11.45
C ALA A 219 -2.39 -9.23 -11.77
N SER A 220 -3.54 -9.27 -11.11
CA SER A 220 -4.57 -8.23 -11.25
C SER A 220 -5.19 -7.94 -9.90
N PHE A 221 -5.25 -6.65 -9.53
CA PHE A 221 -5.89 -6.16 -8.32
C PHE A 221 -7.28 -5.63 -8.64
N PHE A 222 -8.27 -6.01 -7.85
CA PHE A 222 -9.65 -5.57 -7.96
C PHE A 222 -10.08 -4.93 -6.64
N THR A 223 -10.61 -3.73 -6.74
CA THR A 223 -11.26 -2.97 -5.68
C THR A 223 -12.58 -2.45 -6.23
N ARG A 224 -13.43 -1.86 -5.41
CA ARG A 224 -14.62 -1.16 -5.89
C ARG A 224 -14.24 -0.16 -6.99
N ALA A 225 -15.10 -0.01 -8.00
CA ALA A 225 -14.88 0.91 -9.11
C ALA A 225 -14.62 2.34 -8.61
N GLY A 226 -13.58 2.97 -9.12
CA GLY A 226 -13.14 4.31 -8.70
C GLY A 226 -12.34 4.36 -7.40
N VAL A 227 -12.17 3.24 -6.67
CA VAL A 227 -11.34 3.18 -5.47
C VAL A 227 -9.91 2.84 -5.83
N ASN A 228 -8.99 3.71 -5.43
CA ASN A 228 -7.55 3.57 -5.64
C ASN A 228 -6.78 4.33 -4.55
N LYS A 229 -5.45 4.27 -4.56
CA LYS A 229 -4.60 4.95 -3.57
C LYS A 229 -4.83 6.46 -3.55
N ARG A 230 -5.14 7.08 -4.69
CA ARG A 230 -5.45 8.51 -4.79
C ARG A 230 -6.76 8.86 -4.08
N THR A 231 -7.86 8.17 -4.42
CA THR A 231 -9.15 8.43 -3.77
C THR A 231 -9.12 8.15 -2.27
N GLY A 232 -8.33 7.14 -1.86
CA GLY A 232 -8.04 6.86 -0.45
C GLY A 232 -7.29 8.01 0.24
N ALA A 233 -6.25 8.56 -0.40
CA ALA A 233 -5.52 9.72 0.12
C ALA A 233 -6.41 10.96 0.22
N GLU A 234 -7.28 11.21 -0.77
CA GLU A 234 -8.25 12.30 -0.76
C GLU A 234 -9.27 12.16 0.39
N ALA A 235 -9.75 10.95 0.66
CA ALA A 235 -10.64 10.69 1.79
C ALA A 235 -9.93 10.87 3.14
N MET A 236 -8.70 10.36 3.27
CA MET A 236 -7.86 10.56 4.45
C MET A 236 -7.58 12.04 4.69
N ALA A 237 -7.27 12.80 3.63
CA ALA A 237 -7.01 14.23 3.71
C ALA A 237 -8.22 15.01 4.25
N ARG A 238 -9.43 14.69 3.76
CA ARG A 238 -10.67 15.27 4.29
C ARG A 238 -10.87 14.96 5.77
N HIS A 239 -10.59 13.72 6.18
CA HIS A 239 -10.76 13.30 7.58
C HIS A 239 -9.79 13.99 8.52
N LEU A 240 -8.54 14.17 8.12
CA LEU A 240 -7.49 14.80 8.92
C LEU A 240 -7.45 16.34 8.78
N GLY A 241 -8.21 16.93 7.87
CA GLY A 241 -8.18 18.37 7.60
C GLY A 241 -6.86 18.85 6.99
N ILE A 242 -6.19 18.01 6.18
CA ILE A 242 -4.94 18.36 5.48
C ILE A 242 -5.21 18.74 4.02
N ASP A 243 -4.27 19.52 3.45
CA ASP A 243 -4.25 19.89 2.03
C ASP A 243 -3.24 19.01 1.27
N LEU A 244 -3.72 18.19 0.33
CA LEU A 244 -2.85 17.36 -0.50
C LEU A 244 -1.90 18.22 -1.34
N ALA A 245 -2.34 19.37 -1.84
CA ALA A 245 -1.48 20.28 -2.60
C ALA A 245 -0.37 20.93 -1.74
N ALA A 246 -0.49 20.87 -0.41
CA ALA A 246 0.55 21.25 0.53
C ALA A 246 1.38 20.05 1.04
N SER A 247 1.08 18.84 0.59
CA SER A 247 1.67 17.59 1.11
C SER A 247 2.80 17.06 0.24
N ILE A 248 3.64 16.22 0.86
CA ILE A 248 4.69 15.44 0.20
C ILE A 248 4.17 14.03 0.03
N GLY A 249 4.26 13.46 -1.18
CA GLY A 249 3.97 12.06 -1.47
C GLY A 249 5.23 11.30 -1.87
N ALA A 250 5.36 10.03 -1.47
CA ALA A 250 6.43 9.13 -1.91
C ALA A 250 5.86 7.77 -2.35
N GLY A 251 6.37 7.25 -3.48
CA GLY A 251 5.96 5.97 -4.05
C GLY A 251 6.95 5.49 -5.10
N ASP A 252 6.85 4.21 -5.50
CA ASP A 252 7.79 3.57 -6.43
C ASP A 252 7.12 2.87 -7.62
N ALA A 253 5.81 2.71 -7.60
CA ALA A 253 5.09 1.84 -8.53
C ALA A 253 3.86 2.51 -9.18
N PRO A 254 3.38 2.02 -10.35
CA PRO A 254 2.21 2.57 -11.03
C PRO A 254 0.93 2.69 -10.16
N PRO A 255 0.68 1.84 -9.15
CA PRO A 255 -0.47 2.03 -8.26
C PRO A 255 -0.41 3.27 -7.35
N ASP A 256 0.72 3.99 -7.29
CA ASP A 256 0.90 5.18 -6.45
C ASP A 256 0.34 6.45 -7.09
N ASP A 257 -0.84 6.35 -7.66
CA ASP A 257 -1.55 7.41 -8.39
C ASP A 257 -1.86 8.66 -7.53
N PHE A 258 -1.83 8.54 -6.20
CA PHE A 258 -1.92 9.66 -5.26
C PHE A 258 -0.79 10.68 -5.42
N LEU A 259 0.36 10.28 -6.00
CA LEU A 259 1.47 11.18 -6.30
C LEU A 259 1.06 12.32 -7.25
N SER A 260 0.03 12.13 -8.06
CA SER A 260 -0.52 13.18 -8.93
C SER A 260 -1.41 14.20 -8.21
N ALA A 261 -1.75 13.97 -6.95
CA ALA A 261 -2.60 14.83 -6.15
C ALA A 261 -1.82 15.65 -5.09
N VAL A 262 -0.58 15.28 -4.80
CA VAL A 262 0.25 15.98 -3.82
C VAL A 262 1.02 17.15 -4.43
N GLY A 263 1.39 18.15 -3.61
CA GLY A 263 2.18 19.28 -4.08
C GLY A 263 3.61 18.88 -4.47
N PHE A 264 4.24 18.00 -3.71
CA PHE A 264 5.58 17.51 -3.97
C PHE A 264 5.61 15.98 -4.04
N ALA A 265 5.96 15.42 -5.21
CA ALA A 265 6.04 13.98 -5.42
C ALA A 265 7.49 13.49 -5.43
N ILE A 266 7.77 12.43 -4.68
CA ILE A 266 9.05 11.72 -4.65
C ILE A 266 8.83 10.33 -5.26
N ILE A 267 9.48 10.07 -6.40
CA ILE A 267 9.51 8.75 -7.02
C ILE A 267 10.77 8.05 -6.54
N VAL A 268 10.60 6.92 -5.86
CA VAL A 268 11.70 6.12 -5.30
C VAL A 268 12.08 5.02 -6.27
N GLY A 269 13.38 4.88 -6.56
CA GLY A 269 13.92 3.86 -7.48
C GLY A 269 13.85 4.26 -8.95
N ASP A 270 14.42 3.37 -9.78
CA ASP A 270 14.61 3.59 -11.22
C ASP A 270 13.50 2.98 -12.09
N ASN A 271 12.35 2.64 -11.51
CA ASN A 271 11.21 2.13 -12.27
C ASN A 271 10.75 3.18 -13.30
N GLY A 272 11.23 3.05 -14.54
CA GLY A 272 10.94 3.98 -15.65
C GLY A 272 9.46 4.08 -16.02
N GLU A 273 8.63 3.15 -15.56
CA GLU A 273 7.19 3.11 -15.79
C GLU A 273 6.40 4.11 -14.94
N VAL A 274 6.97 4.63 -13.85
CA VAL A 274 6.28 5.60 -12.99
C VAL A 274 6.41 7.00 -13.56
N ALA A 275 5.31 7.52 -14.11
CA ALA A 275 5.24 8.83 -14.76
C ALA A 275 4.40 9.85 -13.99
N TYR A 276 4.06 9.59 -12.73
CA TYR A 276 3.27 10.53 -11.93
C TYR A 276 4.04 11.83 -11.65
N LYS A 277 3.33 12.94 -11.78
CA LYS A 277 3.86 14.26 -11.48
C LYS A 277 3.02 14.86 -10.37
N GLY A 278 3.66 15.32 -9.31
CA GLY A 278 3.03 16.16 -8.30
C GLY A 278 2.54 17.48 -8.90
N LEU A 279 1.65 18.16 -8.21
CA LEU A 279 1.02 19.40 -8.72
C LEU A 279 2.03 20.53 -8.93
N GLU A 280 3.05 20.64 -8.08
CA GLU A 280 4.07 21.69 -8.15
C GLU A 280 5.44 21.14 -8.56
N HIS A 281 5.87 20.06 -7.90
CA HIS A 281 7.20 19.49 -8.09
C HIS A 281 7.18 17.96 -8.13
N THR A 282 8.10 17.40 -8.91
CA THR A 282 8.38 15.97 -8.92
C THR A 282 9.88 15.77 -8.94
N VAL A 283 10.37 14.92 -8.05
CA VAL A 283 11.77 14.50 -8.02
C VAL A 283 11.84 12.96 -8.03
N ARG A 284 12.97 12.45 -8.54
CA ARG A 284 13.28 11.02 -8.46
C ARG A 284 14.52 10.83 -7.61
N VAL A 285 14.51 9.81 -6.77
CA VAL A 285 15.65 9.38 -5.96
C VAL A 285 16.00 7.92 -6.29
N PRO A 286 17.30 7.54 -6.26
CA PRO A 286 17.73 6.19 -6.65
C PRO A 286 17.12 5.07 -5.79
N GLY A 287 16.82 5.35 -4.51
CA GLY A 287 16.30 4.33 -3.61
C GLY A 287 15.85 4.87 -2.26
N ILE A 288 15.53 3.95 -1.37
CA ILE A 288 14.96 4.24 -0.04
C ILE A 288 15.93 5.02 0.85
N ALA A 289 17.25 4.80 0.70
CA ALA A 289 18.25 5.55 1.46
C ALA A 289 18.19 7.04 1.16
N GLU A 290 18.13 7.43 -0.12
CA GLU A 290 18.02 8.80 -0.57
C GLU A 290 16.66 9.41 -0.23
N PHE A 291 15.59 8.60 -0.22
CA PHE A 291 14.30 9.04 0.32
C PHE A 291 14.42 9.42 1.80
N GLY A 292 15.08 8.60 2.62
CA GLY A 292 15.35 8.92 4.02
C GLY A 292 16.14 10.23 4.19
N GLN A 293 17.12 10.50 3.32
CA GLN A 293 17.87 11.77 3.32
C GLN A 293 16.97 12.98 2.99
N LEU A 294 16.04 12.85 2.04
CA LEU A 294 15.07 13.91 1.74
C LEU A 294 14.12 14.19 2.91
N LEU A 295 13.69 13.14 3.62
CA LEU A 295 12.89 13.32 4.83
C LEU A 295 13.64 14.09 5.91
N ALA A 296 14.94 13.83 6.09
CA ALA A 296 15.78 14.59 7.01
C ALA A 296 15.85 16.09 6.60
N VAL A 297 16.04 16.39 5.31
CA VAL A 297 16.00 17.77 4.78
C VAL A 297 14.64 18.42 5.04
N ALA A 298 13.54 17.69 4.92
CA ALA A 298 12.22 18.22 5.23
C ALA A 298 12.10 18.58 6.72
N GLY A 299 12.56 17.72 7.61
CA GLY A 299 12.58 17.98 9.05
C GLY A 299 13.41 19.20 9.43
N GLU A 300 14.63 19.30 8.91
CA GLU A 300 15.52 20.47 9.15
C GLU A 300 14.92 21.80 8.64
N SER A 301 14.17 21.75 7.54
CA SER A 301 13.57 22.96 6.94
C SER A 301 12.32 23.45 7.69
N LEU A 302 11.78 22.64 8.59
CA LEU A 302 10.59 22.94 9.40
C LEU A 302 10.97 23.36 10.84
N ALA A 303 12.16 23.00 11.30
CA ALA A 303 12.67 23.34 12.63
C ALA A 303 13.12 24.80 12.72
#